data_ae2dd2f1be3b0d6e5b78e7738555af0a
#
_entry.id   ae2dd2f1be3b0d6e5b78e7738555af0a
#
_cell.length_a   1.000
_cell.length_b   1.000
_cell.length_c   1.000
_cell.angle_alpha   90.00
_cell.angle_beta   90.00
_cell.angle_gamma   90.00
#
_symmetry.space_group_name_H-M   'P 1'
#
loop_
_entity.id
_entity.type
_entity.pdbx_description
1 polymer ?
#
loop_
_entity_poly.entity_id
_entity_poly.type
_entity_poly.pdbx_seq_one_letter_code
_entity_poly.pdbx_strand_id
1 'polypeptide(L)'
;MLEAVRWLYAYSGEATERLLGTAADVDPDDFTALIVMGQPSIRDVFVHLCSAQSAHLATWSTLPGASPWIHEVMDPADLPHIAAVRQQWSAIGAGTDAFLGTLRSDEDLARRYRRTGSDGTVVERELWLGMLHVANHGTQHRAEVAVMLTALGRSPGDLDLL
;
A
#
# COMPACT_ATOMS: atom_id res chain seq x y z
N MET A 1 -5.06 -5.82 20.29
CA MET A 1 -5.07 -4.88 19.13
C MET A 1 -3.93 -5.17 18.18
N LEU A 2 -2.70 -5.34 18.67
CA LEU A 2 -1.51 -5.59 17.82
C LEU A 2 -1.67 -6.81 16.90
N GLU A 3 -2.20 -7.92 17.39
CA GLU A 3 -2.45 -9.11 16.56
C GLU A 3 -3.44 -8.83 15.42
N ALA A 4 -4.49 -8.07 15.69
CA ALA A 4 -5.45 -7.70 14.64
C ALA A 4 -4.81 -6.80 13.56
N VAL A 5 -3.92 -5.87 13.97
CA VAL A 5 -3.16 -5.04 13.03
C VAL A 5 -2.22 -5.89 12.19
N ARG A 6 -1.48 -6.81 12.79
CA ARG A 6 -0.59 -7.74 12.06
C ARG A 6 -1.36 -8.58 11.04
N TRP A 7 -2.48 -9.14 11.46
CA TRP A 7 -3.33 -9.93 10.58
C TRP A 7 -3.88 -9.10 9.41
N LEU A 8 -4.34 -7.87 9.67
CA LEU A 8 -4.84 -6.97 8.65
C LEU A 8 -3.76 -6.60 7.61
N TYR A 9 -2.50 -6.42 8.05
CA TYR A 9 -1.39 -6.13 7.15
C TYR A 9 -0.95 -7.37 6.35
N ALA A 10 -0.95 -8.56 6.95
CA ALA A 10 -0.72 -9.80 6.25
C ALA A 10 -1.76 -10.00 5.13
N TYR A 11 -3.05 -9.89 5.45
CA TYR A 11 -4.12 -9.91 4.46
C TYR A 11 -3.92 -8.86 3.35
N SER A 12 -3.61 -7.61 3.73
CA SER A 12 -3.41 -6.52 2.76
C SER A 12 -2.26 -6.83 1.79
N GLY A 13 -1.20 -7.46 2.27
CA GLY A 13 -0.08 -7.93 1.47
C GLY A 13 -0.52 -9.02 0.49
N GLU A 14 -1.18 -10.06 0.97
CA GLU A 14 -1.68 -11.19 0.16
C GLU A 14 -2.68 -10.74 -0.91
N ALA A 15 -3.63 -9.88 -0.55
CA ALA A 15 -4.61 -9.34 -1.49
C ALA A 15 -3.95 -8.50 -2.59
N THR A 16 -2.93 -7.70 -2.25
CA THR A 16 -2.18 -6.93 -3.25
C THR A 16 -1.34 -7.84 -4.15
N GLU A 17 -0.66 -8.86 -3.60
CA GLU A 17 0.09 -9.84 -4.40
C GLU A 17 -0.81 -10.60 -5.38
N ARG A 18 -2.04 -10.96 -4.99
CA ARG A 18 -3.02 -11.57 -5.88
C ARG A 18 -3.37 -10.66 -7.05
N LEU A 19 -3.61 -9.36 -6.79
CA LEU A 19 -3.87 -8.37 -7.84
C LEU A 19 -2.66 -8.17 -8.77
N LEU A 20 -1.46 -8.07 -8.21
CA LEU A 20 -0.22 -7.98 -8.98
C LEU A 20 0.00 -9.23 -9.84
N GLY A 21 -0.32 -10.41 -9.31
CA GLY A 21 -0.28 -11.67 -10.06
C GLY A 21 -1.26 -11.68 -11.24
N THR A 22 -2.51 -11.25 -11.01
CA THR A 22 -3.53 -11.15 -12.08
C THR A 22 -3.14 -10.09 -13.12
N ALA A 23 -2.59 -8.96 -12.69
CA ALA A 23 -2.15 -7.88 -13.59
C ALA A 23 -0.92 -8.28 -14.43
N ALA A 24 -0.15 -9.29 -14.04
CA ALA A 24 0.99 -9.78 -14.84
C ALA A 24 0.57 -10.39 -16.19
N ASP A 25 -0.69 -10.81 -16.31
CA ASP A 25 -1.26 -11.37 -17.53
C ASP A 25 -2.00 -10.32 -18.39
N VAL A 26 -1.99 -9.05 -17.97
CA VAL A 26 -2.59 -7.92 -18.71
C VAL A 26 -1.63 -7.45 -19.80
N ASP A 27 -2.20 -7.08 -20.96
CA ASP A 27 -1.40 -6.47 -22.02
C ASP A 27 -0.71 -5.19 -21.51
N PRO A 28 0.57 -4.94 -21.85
CA PRO A 28 1.28 -3.74 -21.42
C PRO A 28 0.59 -2.42 -21.76
N ASP A 29 -0.11 -2.35 -22.90
CA ASP A 29 -0.86 -1.15 -23.28
C ASP A 29 -2.09 -0.97 -22.37
N ASP A 30 -2.82 -2.05 -22.06
CA ASP A 30 -3.96 -2.02 -21.15
C ASP A 30 -3.53 -1.70 -19.70
N PHE A 31 -2.33 -2.11 -19.29
CA PHE A 31 -1.79 -1.79 -17.94
C PHE A 31 -1.68 -0.29 -17.69
N THR A 32 -1.42 0.49 -18.75
CA THR A 32 -1.26 1.95 -18.68
C THR A 32 -2.46 2.73 -19.22
N ALA A 33 -3.44 2.05 -19.83
CA ALA A 33 -4.64 2.66 -20.39
C ALA A 33 -5.68 3.04 -19.33
N LEU A 34 -6.56 3.96 -19.68
CA LEU A 34 -7.75 4.31 -18.89
C LEU A 34 -8.88 3.32 -19.19
N ILE A 35 -8.93 2.21 -18.48
CA ILE A 35 -9.89 1.12 -18.69
C ILE A 35 -11.30 1.50 -18.26
N VAL A 36 -11.42 2.22 -17.13
CA VAL A 36 -12.70 2.66 -16.57
C VAL A 36 -12.75 4.18 -16.57
N MET A 37 -13.82 4.74 -17.13
CA MET A 37 -13.97 6.19 -17.22
C MET A 37 -13.95 6.84 -15.82
N GLY A 38 -13.09 7.87 -15.66
CA GLY A 38 -12.96 8.60 -14.41
C GLY A 38 -12.03 7.92 -13.38
N GLN A 39 -11.43 6.77 -13.73
CA GLN A 39 -10.41 6.12 -12.92
C GLN A 39 -9.02 6.31 -13.54
N PRO A 40 -7.94 6.31 -12.73
CA PRO A 40 -6.56 6.22 -13.23
C PRO A 40 -6.32 4.87 -13.93
N SER A 41 -5.15 4.70 -14.55
CA SER A 41 -4.74 3.39 -15.06
C SER A 41 -4.45 2.40 -13.94
N ILE A 42 -4.42 1.09 -14.26
CA ILE A 42 -4.02 0.03 -13.30
C ILE A 42 -2.64 0.35 -12.72
N ARG A 43 -1.68 0.75 -13.60
CA ARG A 43 -0.35 1.18 -13.18
C ARG A 43 -0.40 2.30 -12.16
N ASP A 44 -1.14 3.36 -12.46
CA ASP A 44 -1.14 4.57 -11.64
C ASP A 44 -1.75 4.31 -10.25
N VAL A 45 -2.76 3.44 -10.16
CA VAL A 45 -3.31 3.01 -8.87
C VAL A 45 -2.29 2.20 -8.06
N PHE A 46 -1.56 1.27 -8.68
CA PHE A 46 -0.50 0.54 -7.98
C PHE A 46 0.64 1.44 -7.53
N VAL A 47 1.07 2.38 -8.36
CA VAL A 47 2.11 3.37 -8.00
C VAL A 47 1.65 4.22 -6.82
N HIS A 48 0.37 4.63 -6.82
CA HIS A 48 -0.22 5.35 -5.70
C HIS A 48 -0.25 4.51 -4.41
N LEU A 49 -0.60 3.23 -4.48
CA LEU A 49 -0.54 2.30 -3.34
C LEU A 49 0.89 2.19 -2.78
N CYS A 50 1.87 1.98 -3.65
CA CYS A 50 3.28 1.91 -3.27
C CYS A 50 3.73 3.22 -2.59
N SER A 51 3.44 4.36 -3.21
CA SER A 51 3.81 5.67 -2.70
C SER A 51 3.18 5.96 -1.34
N ALA A 52 1.87 5.70 -1.19
CA ALA A 52 1.15 5.92 0.05
C ALA A 52 1.70 5.05 1.20
N GLN A 53 1.87 3.75 0.96
CA GLN A 53 2.42 2.82 1.95
C GLN A 53 3.83 3.22 2.38
N SER A 54 4.71 3.55 1.41
CA SER A 54 6.08 3.98 1.64
C SER A 54 6.16 5.28 2.46
N ALA A 55 5.32 6.28 2.13
CA ALA A 55 5.28 7.56 2.83
C ALA A 55 4.86 7.42 4.30
N HIS A 56 3.86 6.56 4.55
CA HIS A 56 3.43 6.27 5.91
C HIS A 56 4.49 5.49 6.69
N LEU A 57 5.11 4.49 6.07
CA LEU A 57 6.20 3.73 6.67
C LEU A 57 7.37 4.64 7.06
N ALA A 58 7.77 5.59 6.19
CA ALA A 58 8.80 6.57 6.51
C ALA A 58 8.44 7.41 7.74
N THR A 59 7.16 7.83 7.83
CA THR A 59 6.67 8.58 8.99
C THR A 59 6.73 7.74 10.27
N TRP A 60 6.30 6.48 10.25
CA TRP A 60 6.30 5.59 11.41
C TRP A 60 7.71 5.17 11.82
N SER A 61 8.62 5.08 10.86
CA SER A 61 10.04 4.76 11.10
C SER A 61 10.80 5.84 11.88
N THR A 62 10.18 7.00 12.11
CA THR A 62 10.71 8.01 13.03
C THR A 62 10.47 7.68 14.52
N LEU A 63 9.62 6.69 14.80
CA LEU A 63 9.35 6.27 16.18
C LEU A 63 10.56 5.54 16.78
N PRO A 64 10.81 5.70 18.10
CA PRO A 64 11.94 5.05 18.76
C PRO A 64 11.93 3.52 18.58
N GLY A 65 13.09 2.98 18.21
CA GLY A 65 13.26 1.53 18.03
C GLY A 65 12.84 0.97 16.66
N ALA A 66 12.30 1.82 15.79
CA ALA A 66 12.00 1.43 14.40
C ALA A 66 13.27 1.48 13.53
N SER A 67 13.33 0.61 12.53
CA SER A 67 14.36 0.68 11.48
C SER A 67 14.08 1.87 10.57
N PRO A 68 15.09 2.65 10.17
CA PRO A 68 14.90 3.77 9.25
C PRO A 68 14.32 3.30 7.91
N TRP A 69 13.36 4.07 7.39
CA TRP A 69 12.83 3.91 6.05
C TRP A 69 12.83 5.27 5.34
N ILE A 70 13.30 5.32 4.11
CA ILE A 70 13.31 6.53 3.30
C ILE A 70 12.21 6.38 2.25
N HIS A 71 11.31 7.37 2.19
CA HIS A 71 10.32 7.47 1.13
C HIS A 71 10.89 8.30 -0.02
N GLU A 72 10.91 7.69 -1.20
CA GLU A 72 11.16 8.39 -2.47
C GLU A 72 9.83 8.63 -3.17
N VAL A 73 9.67 9.82 -3.74
CA VAL A 73 8.48 10.14 -4.55
C VAL A 73 8.53 9.26 -5.80
N MET A 74 7.46 8.53 -6.06
CA MET A 74 7.37 7.61 -7.20
C MET A 74 6.62 8.28 -8.33
N ASP A 75 7.29 8.43 -9.48
CA ASP A 75 6.63 8.79 -10.73
C ASP A 75 6.14 7.50 -11.42
N PRO A 76 4.88 7.44 -11.89
CA PRO A 76 4.42 6.31 -12.69
C PRO A 76 5.31 5.98 -13.90
N ALA A 77 6.00 6.95 -14.46
CA ALA A 77 6.95 6.73 -15.55
C ALA A 77 8.18 5.89 -15.15
N ASP A 78 8.56 5.91 -13.86
CA ASP A 78 9.68 5.11 -13.34
C ASP A 78 9.29 3.63 -13.15
N LEU A 79 7.98 3.34 -13.10
CA LEU A 79 7.40 2.01 -12.94
C LEU A 79 6.55 1.62 -14.17
N PRO A 80 7.15 1.54 -15.38
CA PRO A 80 6.41 1.45 -16.63
C PRO A 80 5.71 0.11 -16.87
N HIS A 81 6.06 -0.93 -16.12
CA HIS A 81 5.52 -2.28 -16.28
C HIS A 81 5.32 -2.97 -14.93
N ILE A 82 4.46 -3.98 -14.91
CA ILE A 82 4.03 -4.69 -13.71
C ILE A 82 5.19 -5.28 -12.89
N ALA A 83 6.27 -5.74 -13.55
CA ALA A 83 7.43 -6.30 -12.86
C ALA A 83 8.16 -5.23 -12.00
N ALA A 84 8.27 -3.98 -12.51
CA ALA A 84 8.85 -2.86 -11.75
C ALA A 84 7.99 -2.51 -10.53
N VAL A 85 6.66 -2.45 -10.72
CA VAL A 85 5.70 -2.22 -9.62
C VAL A 85 5.81 -3.32 -8.56
N ARG A 86 5.89 -4.58 -8.99
CA ARG A 86 6.00 -5.73 -8.09
C ARG A 86 7.30 -5.72 -7.28
N GLN A 87 8.41 -5.36 -7.90
CA GLN A 87 9.69 -5.20 -7.21
C GLN A 87 9.59 -4.12 -6.13
N GLN A 88 9.00 -2.97 -6.47
CA GLN A 88 8.80 -1.86 -5.53
C GLN A 88 7.90 -2.26 -4.38
N TRP A 89 6.76 -2.92 -4.67
CA TRP A 89 5.84 -3.41 -3.65
C TRP A 89 6.52 -4.41 -2.70
N SER A 90 7.31 -5.34 -3.23
CA SER A 90 8.07 -6.31 -2.41
C SER A 90 9.03 -5.64 -1.44
N ALA A 91 9.75 -4.60 -1.88
CA ALA A 91 10.66 -3.84 -1.01
C ALA A 91 9.90 -3.12 0.11
N ILE A 92 8.76 -2.50 -0.21
CA ILE A 92 7.90 -1.81 0.76
C ILE A 92 7.30 -2.83 1.75
N GLY A 93 6.88 -4.00 1.27
CA GLY A 93 6.39 -5.10 2.09
C GLY A 93 7.42 -5.55 3.13
N ALA A 94 8.64 -5.81 2.68
CA ALA A 94 9.74 -6.17 3.58
C ALA A 94 10.02 -5.09 4.65
N GLY A 95 9.98 -3.81 4.26
CA GLY A 95 10.12 -2.69 5.20
C GLY A 95 8.95 -2.61 6.19
N THR A 96 7.74 -2.88 5.73
CA THR A 96 6.53 -2.92 6.57
C THR A 96 6.60 -4.06 7.58
N ASP A 97 7.02 -5.25 7.17
CA ASP A 97 7.20 -6.41 8.04
C ASP A 97 8.29 -6.15 9.09
N ALA A 98 9.40 -5.55 8.68
CA ALA A 98 10.46 -5.15 9.60
C ALA A 98 9.94 -4.16 10.64
N PHE A 99 9.15 -3.16 10.24
CA PHE A 99 8.52 -2.22 11.17
C PHE A 99 7.54 -2.92 12.12
N LEU A 100 6.62 -3.75 11.62
CA LEU A 100 5.69 -4.54 12.43
C LEU A 100 6.42 -5.44 13.42
N GLY A 101 7.57 -5.97 13.04
CA GLY A 101 8.46 -6.75 13.90
C GLY A 101 9.05 -5.97 15.08
N THR A 102 9.07 -4.65 15.05
CA THR A 102 9.52 -3.80 16.17
C THR A 102 8.44 -3.59 17.24
N LEU A 103 7.18 -3.74 16.89
CA LEU A 103 6.04 -3.57 17.80
C LEU A 103 5.91 -4.79 18.71
N ARG A 104 5.82 -4.61 20.02
CA ARG A 104 5.79 -5.69 21.03
C ARG A 104 4.48 -5.79 21.77
N SER A 105 3.74 -4.69 21.87
CA SER A 105 2.51 -4.63 22.67
C SER A 105 1.52 -3.60 22.10
N ASP A 106 0.34 -3.52 22.69
CA ASP A 106 -0.67 -2.53 22.34
C ASP A 106 -0.23 -1.09 22.74
N GLU A 107 0.66 -0.95 23.74
CA GLU A 107 1.24 0.33 24.10
C GLU A 107 2.12 0.91 22.98
N ASP A 108 2.78 0.05 22.19
CA ASP A 108 3.53 0.51 21.02
C ASP A 108 2.61 1.14 19.98
N LEU A 109 1.40 0.61 19.82
CA LEU A 109 0.39 1.14 18.92
C LEU A 109 -0.24 2.46 19.41
N ALA A 110 -0.20 2.73 20.70
CA ALA A 110 -0.66 4.00 21.28
C ALA A 110 0.36 5.14 21.14
N ARG A 111 1.60 4.85 20.71
CA ARG A 111 2.61 5.89 20.45
C ARG A 111 2.10 6.90 19.43
N ARG A 112 2.49 8.15 19.60
CA ARG A 112 2.09 9.22 18.71
C ARG A 112 3.20 9.53 17.70
N TYR A 113 2.83 9.61 16.43
CA TYR A 113 3.71 10.11 15.38
C TYR A 113 3.22 11.47 14.86
N ARG A 114 4.12 12.23 14.27
CA ARG A 114 3.83 13.51 13.62
C ARG A 114 4.04 13.39 12.13
N ARG A 115 3.10 13.96 11.37
CA ARG A 115 3.20 14.08 9.91
C ARG A 115 2.94 15.54 9.54
N THR A 116 3.79 16.08 8.67
CA THR A 116 3.56 17.40 8.06
C THR A 116 2.96 17.18 6.67
N GLY A 117 1.80 17.73 6.41
CA GLY A 117 1.18 17.75 5.09
C GLY A 117 1.92 18.67 4.13
N SER A 118 1.64 18.55 2.82
CA SER A 118 2.22 19.41 1.78
C SER A 118 1.83 20.88 1.96
N ASP A 119 0.72 21.16 2.64
CA ASP A 119 0.24 22.50 3.02
C ASP A 119 0.88 23.05 4.29
N GLY A 120 1.84 22.33 4.88
CA GLY A 120 2.49 22.67 6.15
C GLY A 120 1.67 22.30 7.40
N THR A 121 0.46 21.77 7.26
CA THR A 121 -0.34 21.34 8.41
C THR A 121 0.34 20.18 9.12
N VAL A 122 0.53 20.34 10.45
CA VAL A 122 1.09 19.27 11.30
C VAL A 122 -0.05 18.48 11.93
N VAL A 123 -0.05 17.20 11.68
CA VAL A 123 -1.01 16.25 12.26
C VAL A 123 -0.25 15.32 13.22
N GLU A 124 -0.79 15.14 14.41
CA GLU A 124 -0.30 14.19 15.41
C GLU A 124 -1.39 13.14 15.67
N ARG A 125 -1.05 11.86 15.53
CA ARG A 125 -1.97 10.74 15.65
C ARG A 125 -1.32 9.58 16.38
N GLU A 126 -2.13 8.74 17.01
CA GLU A 126 -1.69 7.44 17.50
C GLU A 126 -1.39 6.52 16.33
N LEU A 127 -0.37 5.66 16.48
CA LEU A 127 0.12 4.79 15.41
C LEU A 127 -0.98 3.88 14.86
N TRP A 128 -1.79 3.28 15.73
CA TRP A 128 -2.87 2.39 15.30
C TRP A 128 -3.87 3.07 14.35
N LEU A 129 -4.21 4.36 14.59
CA LEU A 129 -5.09 5.12 13.68
C LEU A 129 -4.47 5.28 12.30
N GLY A 130 -3.17 5.59 12.24
CA GLY A 130 -2.43 5.69 10.99
C GLY A 130 -2.38 4.35 10.25
N MET A 131 -2.16 3.27 10.98
CA MET A 131 -2.11 1.92 10.40
C MET A 131 -3.47 1.48 9.86
N LEU A 132 -4.57 1.70 10.60
CA LEU A 132 -5.91 1.43 10.10
C LEU A 132 -6.27 2.27 8.88
N HIS A 133 -5.88 3.56 8.88
CA HIS A 133 -6.08 4.43 7.73
C HIS A 133 -5.42 3.85 6.48
N VAL A 134 -4.14 3.46 6.56
CA VAL A 134 -3.40 2.90 5.41
C VAL A 134 -4.00 1.58 4.93
N ALA A 135 -4.39 0.71 5.82
CA ALA A 135 -5.04 -0.56 5.46
C ALA A 135 -6.39 -0.33 4.74
N ASN A 136 -7.22 0.59 5.26
CA ASN A 136 -8.50 0.94 4.65
C ASN A 136 -8.32 1.64 3.29
N HIS A 137 -7.37 2.57 3.18
CA HIS A 137 -6.98 3.22 1.93
C HIS A 137 -6.54 2.17 0.89
N GLY A 138 -5.72 1.21 1.32
CA GLY A 138 -5.31 0.10 0.46
C GLY A 138 -6.49 -0.74 -0.02
N THR A 139 -7.49 -1.00 0.83
CA THR A 139 -8.70 -1.74 0.43
C THR A 139 -9.48 -1.02 -0.67
N GLN A 140 -9.62 0.31 -0.57
CA GLN A 140 -10.28 1.10 -1.61
C GLN A 140 -9.56 0.94 -2.97
N HIS A 141 -8.25 1.16 -3.00
CA HIS A 141 -7.49 1.11 -4.25
C HIS A 141 -7.33 -0.32 -4.81
N ARG A 142 -7.28 -1.32 -3.96
CA ARG A 142 -7.35 -2.73 -4.41
C ARG A 142 -8.68 -3.03 -5.10
N ALA A 143 -9.80 -2.51 -4.57
CA ALA A 143 -11.10 -2.67 -5.23
C ALA A 143 -11.16 -1.96 -6.60
N GLU A 144 -10.56 -0.77 -6.74
CA GLU A 144 -10.44 -0.07 -8.03
C GLU A 144 -9.66 -0.90 -9.05
N VAL A 145 -8.51 -1.47 -8.66
CA VAL A 145 -7.72 -2.39 -9.53
C VAL A 145 -8.53 -3.63 -9.89
N ALA A 146 -9.22 -4.24 -8.93
CA ALA A 146 -10.04 -5.44 -9.18
C ALA A 146 -11.16 -5.17 -10.20
N VAL A 147 -11.80 -4.01 -10.16
CA VAL A 147 -12.81 -3.58 -11.14
C VAL A 147 -12.19 -3.45 -12.53
N MET A 148 -11.01 -2.80 -12.65
CA MET A 148 -10.33 -2.64 -13.94
C MET A 148 -9.89 -3.98 -14.52
N LEU A 149 -9.30 -4.86 -13.72
CA LEU A 149 -8.91 -6.21 -14.15
C LEU A 149 -10.12 -7.02 -14.60
N THR A 150 -11.25 -6.93 -13.87
CA THR A 150 -12.49 -7.61 -14.24
C THR A 150 -13.06 -7.08 -15.55
N ALA A 151 -12.98 -5.77 -15.81
CA ALA A 151 -13.40 -5.16 -17.07
C ALA A 151 -12.57 -5.67 -18.27
N LEU A 152 -11.30 -6.05 -18.03
CA LEU A 152 -10.42 -6.70 -19.01
C LEU A 152 -10.64 -8.23 -19.11
N GLY A 153 -11.64 -8.79 -18.44
CA GLY A 153 -11.89 -10.24 -18.39
C GLY A 153 -10.89 -11.01 -17.52
N ARG A 154 -10.19 -10.34 -16.63
CA ARG A 154 -9.13 -10.86 -15.74
C ARG A 154 -9.52 -10.70 -14.27
N SER A 155 -10.58 -11.35 -13.82
CA SER A 155 -11.01 -11.25 -12.42
C SER A 155 -9.92 -11.79 -11.47
N PRO A 156 -9.54 -11.06 -10.42
CA PRO A 156 -8.61 -11.57 -9.40
C PRO A 156 -9.27 -12.59 -8.46
N GLY A 157 -10.55 -12.87 -8.64
CA GLY A 157 -11.35 -13.68 -7.73
C GLY A 157 -11.73 -12.91 -6.45
N ASP A 158 -12.06 -13.67 -5.41
CA ASP A 158 -12.48 -13.13 -4.14
C ASP A 158 -11.28 -12.54 -3.36
N LEU A 159 -11.46 -11.33 -2.86
CA LEU A 159 -10.48 -10.60 -2.05
C LEU A 159 -10.98 -10.42 -0.61
N ASP A 160 -11.87 -11.27 -0.15
CA ASP A 160 -12.42 -11.20 1.21
C ASP A 160 -11.34 -11.36 2.27
N LEU A 161 -11.59 -10.71 3.39
CA LEU A 161 -10.71 -10.69 4.55
C LEU A 161 -10.71 -12.04 5.32
N LEU A 162 -11.73 -12.89 5.12
CA LEU A 162 -11.95 -14.18 5.82
C LEU A 162 -12.00 -15.34 4.85
#